data_2acb3fa027be43b6fd8e366af3095492
#
_entry.id   2acb3fa027be43b6fd8e366af3095492
#
_cell.length_a   1.000
_cell.length_b   1.000
_cell.length_c   1.000
_cell.angle_alpha   90.00
_cell.angle_beta   90.00
_cell.angle_gamma   90.00
#
_symmetry.space_group_name_H-M   'P 1'
#
loop_
_entity.id
_entity.type
_entity.pdbx_description
1 polymer ?
#
loop_
_entity_poly.entity_id
_entity_poly.type
_entity_poly.pdbx_seq_one_letter_code
_entity_poly.pdbx_strand_id
1 'polypeptide(L)'
;ARYGLSLTSLDGGLSGIPDLDSLHEYNQENKTNYEEKDFNVYTDAYIKNENIKKFLYPFEGNFFRTHILKLAPGGYFPTHRDFRHLNLDSCRLICPMENPCTFILEDKVLNWRVGHLYFLNTAKVHQLFNSTNNDSYWLVVNLELNKNTAETIVTNLMPL
;
A
#
# COMPACT_ATOMS: atom_id res chain seq x y z
N ALA A 1 -12.70 -10.39 -7.05
CA ALA A 1 -13.01 -9.01 -6.69
C ALA A 1 -11.92 -8.43 -5.80
N ARG A 2 -11.75 -7.13 -5.85
CA ARG A 2 -10.81 -6.34 -5.05
C ARG A 2 -11.60 -5.38 -4.19
N TYR A 3 -11.21 -5.23 -2.94
CA TYR A 3 -11.81 -4.28 -2.01
C TYR A 3 -10.70 -3.57 -1.24
N GLY A 4 -10.98 -2.39 -0.74
CA GLY A 4 -10.01 -1.63 0.04
C GLY A 4 -10.67 -0.89 1.20
N LEU A 5 -9.86 -0.58 2.20
CA LEU A 5 -10.21 0.25 3.33
C LEU A 5 -9.12 1.29 3.54
N SER A 6 -9.45 2.57 3.33
CA SER A 6 -8.51 3.67 3.51
C SER A 6 -8.12 3.83 4.98
N LEU A 7 -6.83 3.86 5.26
CA LEU A 7 -6.27 4.25 6.57
C LEU A 7 -5.91 5.73 6.58
N THR A 8 -5.58 6.27 5.41
CA THR A 8 -5.48 7.71 5.16
C THR A 8 -6.29 8.08 3.93
N SER A 9 -6.81 9.29 3.87
CA SER A 9 -7.62 9.80 2.76
C SER A 9 -7.39 11.31 2.58
N LEU A 10 -8.09 11.92 1.62
CA LEU A 10 -8.03 13.36 1.39
C LEU A 10 -8.57 14.17 2.57
N ASP A 11 -9.62 13.67 3.23
CA ASP A 11 -10.41 14.42 4.24
C ASP A 11 -10.63 13.66 5.55
N GLY A 12 -10.07 12.44 5.67
CA GLY A 12 -10.30 11.53 6.80
C GLY A 12 -11.57 10.68 6.66
N GLY A 13 -12.33 10.83 5.58
CA GLY A 13 -13.51 10.02 5.28
C GLY A 13 -13.14 8.64 4.73
N LEU A 14 -14.16 7.78 4.65
CA LEU A 14 -14.05 6.40 4.12
C LEU A 14 -14.79 6.24 2.80
N SER A 15 -14.86 7.28 1.97
CA SER A 15 -15.49 7.19 0.65
C SER A 15 -14.83 6.16 -0.26
N GLY A 16 -13.53 5.96 -0.08
CA GLY A 16 -12.71 5.06 -0.90
C GLY A 16 -12.40 5.59 -2.30
N ILE A 17 -12.95 6.73 -2.68
CA ILE A 17 -12.77 7.36 -3.99
C ILE A 17 -12.26 8.79 -3.77
N PRO A 18 -11.12 9.16 -4.31
CA PRO A 18 -10.18 8.40 -5.17
C PRO A 18 -9.17 7.53 -4.41
N ASP A 19 -9.31 7.34 -3.11
CA ASP A 19 -8.30 6.77 -2.20
C ASP A 19 -7.78 5.39 -2.65
N LEU A 20 -8.64 4.57 -3.27
CA LEU A 20 -8.37 3.17 -3.61
C LEU A 20 -8.30 2.92 -5.12
N ASP A 21 -8.70 3.88 -5.93
CA ASP A 21 -8.64 3.78 -7.38
C ASP A 21 -7.22 4.08 -7.93
N SER A 22 -7.00 3.78 -9.20
CA SER A 22 -5.83 4.30 -9.89
C SER A 22 -5.88 5.83 -9.91
N LEU A 23 -4.96 6.46 -9.20
CA LEU A 23 -4.96 7.91 -9.06
C LEU A 23 -4.76 8.61 -10.40
N HIS A 24 -3.98 8.01 -11.30
CA HIS A 24 -3.77 8.53 -12.65
C HIS A 24 -5.07 8.51 -13.47
N GLU A 25 -5.78 7.38 -13.49
CA GLU A 25 -7.04 7.23 -14.20
C GLU A 25 -8.11 8.15 -13.62
N TYR A 26 -8.23 8.18 -12.29
CA TYR A 26 -9.15 9.07 -11.61
C TYR A 26 -8.93 10.55 -11.96
N ASN A 27 -7.67 11.00 -11.93
CA ASN A 27 -7.32 12.36 -12.29
C ASN A 27 -7.68 12.71 -13.74
N GLN A 28 -7.45 11.78 -14.68
CA GLN A 28 -7.82 11.98 -16.08
C GLN A 28 -9.34 12.08 -16.27
N GLU A 29 -10.09 11.18 -15.68
CA GLU A 29 -11.55 11.13 -15.83
C GLU A 29 -12.25 12.32 -15.16
N ASN A 30 -11.76 12.72 -13.99
CA ASN A 30 -12.39 13.76 -13.18
C ASN A 30 -11.74 15.15 -13.34
N LYS A 31 -10.71 15.27 -14.20
CA LYS A 31 -9.95 16.52 -14.42
C LYS A 31 -9.38 17.10 -13.11
N THR A 32 -8.94 16.21 -12.23
CA THR A 32 -8.27 16.55 -10.98
C THR A 32 -6.76 16.37 -11.12
N ASN A 33 -6.00 16.80 -10.11
CA ASN A 33 -4.55 16.70 -10.10
C ASN A 33 -4.04 16.29 -8.71
N TYR A 34 -4.67 15.27 -8.12
CA TYR A 34 -4.26 14.74 -6.82
C TYR A 34 -2.93 14.00 -6.93
N GLU A 35 -2.11 14.15 -5.90
CA GLU A 35 -0.85 13.43 -5.71
C GLU A 35 -0.97 12.47 -4.52
N GLU A 36 -0.09 11.48 -4.43
CA GLU A 36 -0.08 10.50 -3.32
C GLU A 36 0.02 11.18 -1.94
N LYS A 37 0.73 12.31 -1.86
CA LYS A 37 0.91 13.08 -0.63
C LYS A 37 -0.35 13.80 -0.12
N ASP A 38 -1.35 13.99 -0.98
CA ASP A 38 -2.59 14.67 -0.60
C ASP A 38 -3.45 13.76 0.31
N PHE A 39 -3.21 12.45 0.28
CA PHE A 39 -3.95 11.44 1.04
C PHE A 39 -3.29 11.18 2.40
N ASN A 40 -3.17 12.20 3.23
CA ASN A 40 -2.43 12.16 4.48
C ASN A 40 -3.28 12.37 5.74
N VAL A 41 -4.61 12.50 5.59
CA VAL A 41 -5.53 12.66 6.71
C VAL A 41 -5.95 11.28 7.23
N TYR A 42 -5.73 11.02 8.51
CA TYR A 42 -6.08 9.75 9.15
C TYR A 42 -7.59 9.51 9.15
N THR A 43 -8.01 8.31 8.78
CA THR A 43 -9.40 7.88 8.86
C THR A 43 -9.72 7.28 10.23
N ASP A 44 -11.00 7.15 10.54
CA ASP A 44 -11.48 6.43 11.73
C ASP A 44 -10.98 4.97 11.77
N ALA A 45 -10.79 4.34 10.60
CA ALA A 45 -10.25 2.99 10.51
C ALA A 45 -8.81 2.90 11.05
N TYR A 46 -7.99 3.93 10.85
CA TYR A 46 -6.67 4.02 11.47
C TYR A 46 -6.77 4.42 12.94
N ILE A 47 -7.49 5.52 13.24
CA ILE A 47 -7.53 6.13 14.57
C ILE A 47 -8.02 5.16 15.64
N LYS A 48 -9.03 4.33 15.31
CA LYS A 48 -9.65 3.39 16.24
C LYS A 48 -8.98 2.02 16.30
N ASN A 49 -7.97 1.74 15.45
CA ASN A 49 -7.28 0.46 15.42
C ASN A 49 -5.93 0.52 16.11
N GLU A 50 -5.92 0.25 17.40
CA GLU A 50 -4.69 0.32 18.22
C GLU A 50 -3.59 -0.64 17.74
N ASN A 51 -3.93 -1.79 17.15
CA ASN A 51 -2.94 -2.73 16.64
C ASN A 51 -2.21 -2.19 15.40
N ILE A 52 -2.95 -1.59 14.46
CA ILE A 52 -2.37 -0.97 13.26
C ILE A 52 -1.55 0.26 13.66
N LYS A 53 -2.05 1.11 14.56
CA LYS A 53 -1.32 2.27 15.06
C LYS A 53 0.01 1.84 15.69
N LYS A 54 -0.02 0.87 16.59
CA LYS A 54 1.18 0.35 17.23
C LYS A 54 2.17 -0.24 16.24
N PHE A 55 1.67 -0.96 15.22
CA PHE A 55 2.48 -1.58 14.17
C PHE A 55 3.15 -0.53 13.28
N LEU A 56 2.45 0.53 12.92
CA LEU A 56 2.90 1.60 12.03
C LEU A 56 3.50 2.81 12.78
N TYR A 57 3.54 2.78 14.11
CA TYR A 57 4.02 3.89 14.94
C TYR A 57 5.37 4.49 14.49
N PRO A 58 6.38 3.70 14.05
CA PRO A 58 7.66 4.25 13.61
C PRO A 58 7.57 5.19 12.40
N PHE A 59 6.46 5.13 11.66
CA PHE A 59 6.22 5.91 10.44
C PHE A 59 5.12 6.97 10.60
N GLU A 60 4.55 7.09 11.81
CA GLU A 60 3.46 8.04 12.06
C GLU A 60 3.86 9.48 11.69
N GLY A 61 2.94 10.21 11.06
CA GLY A 61 3.19 11.55 10.53
C GLY A 61 3.82 11.59 9.14
N ASN A 62 4.22 10.44 8.57
CA ASN A 62 4.86 10.37 7.25
C ASN A 62 4.02 9.58 6.22
N PHE A 63 2.76 9.29 6.52
CA PHE A 63 1.90 8.54 5.61
C PHE A 63 1.42 9.41 4.46
N PHE A 64 1.52 8.81 3.29
CA PHE A 64 0.74 9.16 2.10
C PHE A 64 -0.43 8.18 1.99
N ARG A 65 -0.95 7.95 0.81
CA ARG A 65 -2.10 7.07 0.56
C ARG A 65 -1.87 5.64 1.08
N THR A 66 -2.44 5.33 2.23
CA THR A 66 -2.25 4.07 2.96
C THR A 66 -3.59 3.37 3.15
N HIS A 67 -3.65 2.07 2.90
CA HIS A 67 -4.89 1.31 2.94
C HIS A 67 -4.68 -0.18 3.21
N ILE A 68 -5.75 -0.85 3.62
CA ILE A 68 -5.84 -2.30 3.62
C ILE A 68 -6.49 -2.73 2.31
N LEU A 69 -5.86 -3.67 1.64
CA LEU A 69 -6.36 -4.31 0.42
C LEU A 69 -6.85 -5.70 0.74
N LYS A 70 -8.04 -6.04 0.24
CA LYS A 70 -8.57 -7.40 0.23
C LYS A 70 -8.69 -7.90 -1.20
N LEU A 71 -8.15 -9.09 -1.46
CA LEU A 71 -8.39 -9.86 -2.69
C LEU A 71 -9.22 -11.09 -2.37
N ALA A 72 -10.42 -11.15 -2.90
CA ALA A 72 -11.23 -12.38 -2.85
C ALA A 72 -10.61 -13.49 -3.70
N PRO A 73 -11.01 -14.77 -3.53
CA PRO A 73 -10.63 -15.87 -4.43
C PRO A 73 -10.76 -15.49 -5.90
N GLY A 74 -9.73 -15.74 -6.70
CA GLY A 74 -9.66 -15.35 -8.11
C GLY A 74 -9.45 -13.85 -8.34
N GLY A 75 -9.34 -13.03 -7.30
CA GLY A 75 -8.99 -11.62 -7.41
C GLY A 75 -7.54 -11.43 -7.87
N TYR A 76 -7.30 -10.42 -8.70
CA TYR A 76 -5.96 -10.17 -9.23
C TYR A 76 -5.72 -8.70 -9.55
N PHE A 77 -4.47 -8.33 -9.58
CA PHE A 77 -3.98 -7.17 -10.30
C PHE A 77 -3.20 -7.66 -11.53
N PRO A 78 -3.55 -7.16 -12.73
CA PRO A 78 -2.83 -7.53 -13.95
C PRO A 78 -1.37 -7.07 -13.86
N THR A 79 -0.55 -7.57 -14.74
CA THR A 79 0.84 -7.15 -14.89
C THR A 79 0.91 -5.64 -15.14
N HIS A 80 1.57 -4.91 -14.26
CA HIS A 80 1.70 -3.45 -14.35
C HIS A 80 2.96 -2.96 -13.63
N ARG A 81 3.20 -1.67 -13.72
CA ARG A 81 4.15 -0.92 -12.89
C ARG A 81 3.38 0.18 -12.19
N ASP A 82 3.71 0.45 -10.94
CA ASP A 82 3.22 1.67 -10.32
C ASP A 82 3.88 2.86 -10.98
N PHE A 83 3.05 3.77 -11.46
CA PHE A 83 3.54 5.00 -12.04
C PHE A 83 4.02 5.91 -10.92
N ARG A 84 5.32 6.00 -10.76
CA ARG A 84 5.93 6.99 -9.89
C ARG A 84 6.50 8.08 -10.77
N HIS A 85 5.99 9.28 -10.62
CA HIS A 85 6.69 10.45 -11.12
C HIS A 85 8.10 10.45 -10.52
N LEU A 86 9.06 10.98 -11.27
CA LEU A 86 10.48 11.01 -10.93
C LEU A 86 10.82 11.77 -9.62
N ASN A 87 9.83 12.29 -8.92
CA ASN A 87 9.96 12.82 -7.58
C ASN A 87 10.07 11.65 -6.61
N LEU A 88 11.31 11.29 -6.28
CA LEU A 88 11.70 10.16 -5.44
C LEU A 88 11.43 10.41 -3.94
N ASP A 89 10.39 11.16 -3.63
CA ASP A 89 10.04 11.54 -2.26
C ASP A 89 9.01 10.60 -1.60
N SER A 90 8.73 9.48 -2.25
CA SER A 90 7.83 8.45 -1.69
C SER A 90 8.36 7.03 -1.86
N CYS A 91 8.01 6.16 -0.91
CA CYS A 91 8.27 4.74 -1.00
C CYS A 91 7.05 3.92 -0.57
N ARG A 92 7.04 2.63 -0.95
CA ARG A 92 5.97 1.71 -0.60
C ARG A 92 6.49 0.56 0.25
N LEU A 93 5.80 0.33 1.37
CA LEU A 93 5.94 -0.87 2.16
C LEU A 93 4.66 -1.71 2.02
N ILE A 94 4.81 -3.03 2.01
CA ILE A 94 3.70 -3.97 1.91
C ILE A 94 3.83 -5.00 3.03
N CYS A 95 2.72 -5.29 3.70
CA CYS A 95 2.64 -6.33 4.71
C CYS A 95 1.48 -7.28 4.40
N PRO A 96 1.74 -8.57 4.16
CA PRO A 96 0.67 -9.55 4.14
C PRO A 96 0.12 -9.71 5.57
N MET A 97 -1.18 -9.49 5.72
CA MET A 97 -1.86 -9.56 7.02
C MET A 97 -2.45 -10.96 7.25
N GLU A 98 -3.01 -11.54 6.20
CA GLU A 98 -3.63 -12.86 6.25
C GLU A 98 -3.66 -13.48 4.86
N ASN A 99 -3.40 -14.80 4.80
CA ASN A 99 -3.50 -15.62 3.61
C ASN A 99 -2.80 -14.99 2.37
N PRO A 100 -1.47 -14.81 2.41
CA PRO A 100 -0.76 -14.15 1.33
C PRO A 100 -0.93 -14.92 0.02
N CYS A 101 -1.28 -14.19 -1.02
CA CYS A 101 -1.45 -14.73 -2.36
C CYS A 101 -0.15 -14.65 -3.18
N THR A 102 -0.19 -15.21 -4.39
CA THR A 102 0.96 -15.18 -5.30
C THR A 102 1.26 -13.75 -5.74
N PHE A 103 2.47 -13.31 -5.49
CA PHE A 103 3.00 -12.02 -5.95
C PHE A 103 4.23 -12.29 -6.80
N ILE A 104 4.24 -11.77 -8.01
CA ILE A 104 5.35 -11.89 -8.95
C ILE A 104 5.93 -10.50 -9.19
N LEU A 105 7.24 -10.37 -8.96
CA LEU A 105 8.00 -9.17 -9.26
C LEU A 105 9.02 -9.51 -10.35
N GLU A 106 8.87 -8.90 -11.53
CA GLU A 106 9.61 -9.24 -12.74
C GLU A 106 9.41 -10.73 -13.09
N ASP A 107 10.40 -11.57 -12.89
CA ASP A 107 10.39 -13.01 -13.13
C ASP A 107 10.39 -13.86 -11.84
N LYS A 108 10.27 -13.21 -10.67
CA LYS A 108 10.39 -13.88 -9.36
C LYS A 108 9.08 -13.92 -8.62
N VAL A 109 8.72 -15.11 -8.16
CA VAL A 109 7.66 -15.29 -7.16
C VAL A 109 8.23 -14.94 -5.79
N LEU A 110 7.59 -14.00 -5.10
CA LEU A 110 8.02 -13.58 -3.77
C LEU A 110 7.40 -14.46 -2.69
N ASN A 111 8.22 -14.80 -1.70
CA ASN A 111 7.79 -15.51 -0.51
C ASN A 111 7.47 -14.53 0.62
N TRP A 112 6.32 -14.66 1.22
CA TRP A 112 5.81 -13.74 2.22
C TRP A 112 5.68 -14.37 3.59
N ARG A 113 5.99 -13.61 4.62
CA ARG A 113 5.68 -13.93 6.01
C ARG A 113 4.63 -12.94 6.52
N VAL A 114 3.52 -13.47 6.99
CA VAL A 114 2.44 -12.67 7.58
C VAL A 114 2.98 -11.80 8.72
N GLY A 115 2.56 -10.54 8.76
CA GLY A 115 2.95 -9.59 9.80
C GLY A 115 4.33 -8.94 9.61
N HIS A 116 5.02 -9.19 8.49
CA HIS A 116 6.29 -8.53 8.16
C HIS A 116 6.08 -7.45 7.12
N LEU A 117 6.68 -6.27 7.35
CA LEU A 117 6.74 -5.18 6.37
C LEU A 117 7.89 -5.41 5.39
N TYR A 118 7.56 -5.33 4.12
CA TYR A 118 8.52 -5.47 3.02
C TYR A 118 8.66 -4.15 2.27
N PHE A 119 9.90 -3.68 2.12
CA PHE A 119 10.21 -2.60 1.18
C PHE A 119 10.19 -3.15 -0.24
N LEU A 120 9.28 -2.68 -1.07
CA LEU A 120 9.05 -3.22 -2.41
C LEU A 120 9.21 -2.14 -3.48
N ASN A 121 10.08 -2.39 -4.46
CA ASN A 121 10.21 -1.52 -5.62
C ASN A 121 9.11 -1.81 -6.66
N THR A 122 7.95 -1.21 -6.46
CA THR A 122 6.79 -1.37 -7.35
C THR A 122 6.90 -0.59 -8.67
N ALA A 123 7.99 0.17 -8.90
CA ALA A 123 8.33 0.70 -10.22
C ALA A 123 8.78 -0.41 -11.20
N LYS A 124 9.13 -1.59 -10.68
CA LYS A 124 9.36 -2.81 -11.47
C LYS A 124 8.03 -3.46 -11.84
N VAL A 125 8.04 -4.21 -12.94
CA VAL A 125 6.87 -4.96 -13.41
C VAL A 125 6.45 -5.96 -12.35
N HIS A 126 5.17 -5.93 -11.95
CA HIS A 126 4.64 -6.85 -10.97
C HIS A 126 3.17 -7.20 -11.22
N GLN A 127 2.76 -8.28 -10.59
CA GLN A 127 1.37 -8.75 -10.60
C GLN A 127 1.06 -9.49 -9.30
N LEU A 128 -0.22 -9.53 -8.96
CA LEU A 128 -0.73 -10.15 -7.75
C LEU A 128 -1.97 -10.96 -8.08
N PHE A 129 -2.04 -12.20 -7.59
CA PHE A 129 -3.12 -13.11 -7.92
C PHE A 129 -3.46 -14.01 -6.72
N ASN A 130 -4.73 -14.00 -6.32
CA ASN A 130 -5.24 -14.89 -5.28
C ASN A 130 -5.78 -16.20 -5.88
N SER A 131 -4.91 -17.21 -5.91
CA SER A 131 -5.25 -18.57 -6.36
C SER A 131 -5.82 -19.46 -5.25
N THR A 132 -6.02 -18.93 -4.05
CA THR A 132 -6.53 -19.66 -2.90
C THR A 132 -8.07 -19.61 -2.83
N ASN A 133 -8.65 -20.41 -1.96
CA ASN A 133 -10.10 -20.40 -1.70
C ASN A 133 -10.50 -19.41 -0.59
N ASN A 134 -9.56 -18.67 -0.03
CA ASN A 134 -9.78 -17.72 1.05
C ASN A 134 -9.47 -16.29 0.62
N ASP A 135 -10.06 -15.32 1.29
CA ASP A 135 -9.69 -13.91 1.12
C ASP A 135 -8.23 -13.68 1.53
N SER A 136 -7.54 -12.86 0.77
CA SER A 136 -6.16 -12.42 1.04
C SER A 136 -6.16 -10.97 1.48
N TYR A 137 -5.49 -10.64 2.59
CA TYR A 137 -5.45 -9.29 3.14
C TYR A 137 -4.02 -8.74 3.19
N TRP A 138 -3.89 -7.50 2.74
CA TRP A 138 -2.62 -6.80 2.61
C TRP A 138 -2.70 -5.39 3.16
N LEU A 139 -1.72 -5.00 3.93
CA LEU A 139 -1.51 -3.61 4.31
C LEU A 139 -0.55 -2.98 3.30
N VAL A 140 -1.00 -1.93 2.64
CA VAL A 140 -0.23 -1.15 1.67
C VAL A 140 0.05 0.21 2.27
N VAL A 141 1.31 0.51 2.54
CA VAL A 141 1.75 1.73 3.20
C VAL A 141 2.58 2.55 2.23
N ASN A 142 2.09 3.71 1.86
CA ASN A 142 2.87 4.69 1.13
C ASN A 142 3.39 5.74 2.11
N LEU A 143 4.68 6.03 2.02
CA LEU A 143 5.37 6.92 2.94
C LEU A 143 6.06 8.05 2.19
N GLU A 144 6.13 9.20 2.83
CA GLU A 144 7.13 10.20 2.47
C GLU A 144 8.53 9.61 2.67
N LEU A 145 9.37 9.69 1.66
CA LEU A 145 10.78 9.28 1.74
C LEU A 145 11.63 10.50 2.14
N ASN A 146 11.74 10.71 3.42
CA ASN A 146 12.63 11.69 4.03
C ASN A 146 13.73 10.99 4.82
N LYS A 147 14.65 11.77 5.43
CA LYS A 147 15.76 11.23 6.20
C LYS A 147 15.28 10.29 7.31
N ASN A 148 14.26 10.68 8.05
CA ASN A 148 13.74 9.92 9.19
C ASN A 148 13.15 8.56 8.75
N THR A 149 12.29 8.56 7.72
CA THR A 149 11.70 7.31 7.19
C THR A 149 12.77 6.41 6.57
N ALA A 150 13.74 6.97 5.85
CA ALA A 150 14.85 6.22 5.28
C ALA A 150 15.71 5.56 6.37
N GLU A 151 16.09 6.30 7.40
CA GLU A 151 16.85 5.77 8.54
C GLU A 151 16.07 4.67 9.28
N THR A 152 14.76 4.86 9.51
CA THR A 152 13.91 3.85 10.14
C THR A 152 13.86 2.57 9.33
N ILE A 153 13.70 2.67 8.00
CA ILE A 153 13.70 1.50 7.11
C ILE A 153 15.04 0.79 7.18
N VAL A 154 16.15 1.50 6.93
CA VAL A 154 17.50 0.91 6.85
C VAL A 154 17.91 0.27 8.17
N THR A 155 17.62 0.90 9.30
CA THR A 155 17.98 0.38 10.64
C THR A 155 17.22 -0.90 10.99
N ASN A 156 16.03 -1.10 10.41
CA ASN A 156 15.17 -2.26 10.70
C ASN A 156 15.18 -3.31 9.57
N LEU A 157 16.03 -3.15 8.55
CA LEU A 157 16.18 -4.17 7.51
C LEU A 157 16.76 -5.47 8.11
N MET A 158 16.09 -6.57 7.79
CA MET A 158 16.55 -7.90 8.13
C MET A 158 16.94 -8.66 6.85
N PRO A 159 17.97 -9.52 6.89
CA PRO A 159 18.28 -10.41 5.77
C PRO A 159 17.06 -11.30 5.44
N LEU A 160 16.83 -11.52 4.15
CA LEU A 160 15.80 -12.44 3.66
C LEU A 160 16.27 -13.90 3.78
#